data_37ddcbb30c06286ca75bc699c53e42a4
#
_entry.id   37ddcbb30c06286ca75bc699c53e42a4
#
_cell.length_a   1.000
_cell.length_b   1.000
_cell.length_c   1.000
_cell.angle_alpha   90.00
_cell.angle_beta   90.00
_cell.angle_gamma   90.00
#
_symmetry.space_group_name_H-M   'P 1'
#
loop_
_entity.id
_entity.type
_entity.pdbx_description
1 polymer ?
#
loop_
_entity_poly.entity_id
_entity_poly.type
_entity_poly.pdbx_seq_one_letter_code
_entity_poly.pdbx_strand_id
1 'polypeptide(L)'
;MSTTRRDPPVRRRRFAPPMPPTPPPSRPVRVAPPGTTLALRLSIALAVVDAIAGLVSVFVPDVFRDDPAYAGNARGTYTVILLVALPAMVLAMWASVRGWLRANLVWLACIGYLLYNAILSSFSLRFNALFPLYVASLSLAVASLVALLRCIDAGMLARRLSPRVPVHAVAAYLMVIAVGFALLWLADIVPALLAGTVPASLRGTTLTTNAVEVIDLAFTLPLTLAAGLWLWRGRAMGVLLAGTMLVFLTLEAISVATDQYFGHLADPSQPTSAVAFFVVLAAVGALPTVAFLRGIIEPLHGPTARRA
;
A
#
# COMPACT_ATOMS: atom_id res chain seq x y z
N MET A 1 -75.58 -67.74 -6.82
CA MET A 1 -75.01 -66.65 -7.54
C MET A 1 -73.72 -66.21 -6.82
N SER A 2 -72.61 -66.78 -7.27
CA SER A 2 -71.28 -66.53 -6.64
C SER A 2 -70.49 -65.63 -7.60
N THR A 3 -70.19 -64.40 -7.18
CA THR A 3 -69.42 -63.44 -7.94
C THR A 3 -67.96 -63.54 -7.52
N THR A 4 -67.16 -64.15 -8.36
CA THR A 4 -65.68 -64.21 -8.23
C THR A 4 -65.08 -62.87 -8.57
N ARG A 5 -64.52 -62.18 -7.56
CA ARG A 5 -63.74 -60.95 -7.70
C ARG A 5 -62.33 -61.27 -8.24
N ARG A 6 -62.01 -60.86 -9.45
CA ARG A 6 -60.61 -60.95 -10.02
C ARG A 6 -59.77 -59.83 -9.50
N ASP A 7 -58.66 -60.18 -8.81
CA ASP A 7 -57.63 -59.20 -8.41
C ASP A 7 -56.82 -58.69 -9.64
N PRO A 8 -56.45 -57.43 -9.66
CA PRO A 8 -55.63 -56.81 -10.77
C PRO A 8 -54.19 -57.30 -10.69
N PRO A 9 -53.47 -57.43 -11.82
CA PRO A 9 -52.09 -57.87 -11.89
C PRO A 9 -51.11 -56.93 -11.23
N VAL A 10 -50.28 -57.50 -10.31
CA VAL A 10 -49.17 -56.78 -9.65
C VAL A 10 -48.12 -56.33 -10.71
N ARG A 11 -48.02 -55.01 -10.98
CA ARG A 11 -47.02 -54.44 -11.82
C ARG A 11 -45.65 -54.60 -11.14
N ARG A 12 -44.79 -55.47 -11.63
CA ARG A 12 -43.38 -55.58 -11.24
C ARG A 12 -42.69 -54.24 -11.54
N ARG A 13 -42.24 -53.51 -10.50
CA ARG A 13 -41.35 -52.38 -10.62
C ARG A 13 -40.02 -52.85 -11.24
N ARG A 14 -39.75 -52.42 -12.49
CA ARG A 14 -38.41 -52.56 -13.05
C ARG A 14 -37.49 -51.61 -12.25
N PHE A 15 -36.54 -52.18 -11.57
CA PHE A 15 -35.46 -51.38 -10.97
C PHE A 15 -34.70 -50.70 -12.10
N ALA A 16 -34.66 -49.32 -12.06
CA ALA A 16 -33.79 -48.58 -12.94
C ALA A 16 -32.33 -48.93 -12.58
N PRO A 17 -31.44 -49.04 -13.57
CA PRO A 17 -30.03 -49.28 -13.30
C PRO A 17 -29.46 -48.10 -12.45
N PRO A 18 -28.50 -48.38 -11.54
CA PRO A 18 -27.88 -47.33 -10.76
C PRO A 18 -27.24 -46.26 -11.68
N MET A 19 -27.51 -44.98 -11.42
CA MET A 19 -26.88 -43.90 -12.15
C MET A 19 -25.37 -44.00 -11.98
N PRO A 20 -24.58 -43.75 -13.06
CA PRO A 20 -23.14 -43.69 -12.95
C PRO A 20 -22.75 -42.57 -11.97
N PRO A 21 -21.68 -42.76 -11.18
CA PRO A 21 -21.24 -41.74 -10.21
C PRO A 21 -21.00 -40.45 -10.93
N THR A 22 -21.59 -39.35 -10.47
CA THR A 22 -21.36 -38.01 -10.97
C THR A 22 -19.87 -37.73 -10.88
N PRO A 23 -19.22 -37.27 -11.97
CA PRO A 23 -17.80 -36.89 -11.93
C PRO A 23 -17.59 -35.82 -10.85
N PRO A 24 -16.47 -35.90 -10.08
CA PRO A 24 -16.19 -34.92 -9.05
C PRO A 24 -16.17 -33.54 -9.70
N PRO A 25 -16.69 -32.50 -9.02
CA PRO A 25 -16.70 -31.15 -9.56
C PRO A 25 -15.27 -30.76 -9.93
N SER A 26 -15.06 -30.42 -11.19
CA SER A 26 -13.78 -29.91 -11.69
C SER A 26 -13.38 -28.72 -10.83
N ARG A 27 -12.20 -28.81 -10.18
CA ARG A 27 -11.66 -27.72 -9.38
C ARG A 27 -11.60 -26.46 -10.24
N PRO A 28 -12.17 -25.33 -9.82
CA PRO A 28 -12.01 -24.09 -10.57
C PRO A 28 -10.52 -23.79 -10.63
N VAL A 29 -9.93 -23.83 -11.83
CA VAL A 29 -8.62 -23.31 -12.10
C VAL A 29 -8.73 -21.83 -11.78
N ARG A 30 -8.09 -21.35 -10.70
CA ARG A 30 -8.01 -19.93 -10.38
C ARG A 30 -7.12 -19.29 -11.43
N VAL A 31 -7.73 -18.81 -12.48
CA VAL A 31 -7.08 -17.91 -13.42
C VAL A 31 -6.95 -16.57 -12.69
N ALA A 32 -5.73 -16.09 -12.51
CA ALA A 32 -5.49 -14.74 -12.00
C ALA A 32 -6.31 -13.75 -12.86
N PRO A 33 -6.90 -12.67 -12.29
CA PRO A 33 -7.64 -11.71 -13.07
C PRO A 33 -6.81 -11.24 -14.27
N PRO A 34 -7.43 -11.06 -15.46
CA PRO A 34 -6.73 -10.51 -16.60
C PRO A 34 -6.12 -9.15 -16.20
N GLY A 35 -4.82 -9.00 -16.42
CA GLY A 35 -4.07 -7.79 -16.00
C GLY A 35 -3.13 -7.97 -14.81
N THR A 36 -3.32 -8.97 -13.94
CA THR A 36 -2.41 -9.22 -12.79
C THR A 36 -0.98 -9.47 -13.26
N THR A 37 -0.80 -10.13 -14.40
CA THR A 37 0.53 -10.38 -14.99
C THR A 37 1.22 -9.08 -15.40
N LEU A 38 0.48 -8.09 -15.93
CA LEU A 38 1.03 -6.79 -16.30
C LEU A 38 1.43 -6.02 -15.03
N ALA A 39 0.54 -5.93 -14.02
CA ALA A 39 0.85 -5.29 -12.75
C ALA A 39 2.11 -5.91 -12.11
N LEU A 40 2.22 -7.24 -12.13
CA LEU A 40 3.38 -7.95 -11.59
C LEU A 40 4.67 -7.59 -12.34
N ARG A 41 4.67 -7.62 -13.68
CA ARG A 41 5.85 -7.29 -14.50
C ARG A 41 6.31 -5.85 -14.28
N LEU A 42 5.38 -4.91 -14.26
CA LEU A 42 5.69 -3.50 -14.02
C LEU A 42 6.25 -3.28 -12.60
N SER A 43 5.66 -3.93 -11.58
CA SER A 43 6.15 -3.82 -10.20
C SER A 43 7.51 -4.51 -10.00
N ILE A 44 7.83 -5.58 -10.74
CA ILE A 44 9.17 -6.17 -10.73
C ILE A 44 10.18 -5.20 -11.35
N ALA A 45 9.84 -4.58 -12.49
CA ALA A 45 10.70 -3.59 -13.12
C ALA A 45 10.94 -2.38 -12.18
N LEU A 46 9.88 -1.89 -11.52
CA LEU A 46 9.95 -0.85 -10.50
C LEU A 46 10.89 -1.26 -9.37
N ALA A 47 10.71 -2.46 -8.80
CA ALA A 47 11.56 -2.97 -7.72
C ALA A 47 13.04 -3.05 -8.11
N VAL A 48 13.34 -3.44 -9.35
CA VAL A 48 14.73 -3.50 -9.86
C VAL A 48 15.33 -2.10 -9.97
N VAL A 49 14.57 -1.14 -10.52
CA VAL A 49 15.03 0.25 -10.67
C VAL A 49 15.28 0.87 -9.29
N ASP A 50 14.35 0.72 -8.34
CA ASP A 50 14.50 1.29 -7.00
C ASP A 50 15.57 0.54 -6.18
N ALA A 51 15.78 -0.76 -6.41
CA ALA A 51 16.89 -1.48 -5.79
C ALA A 51 18.25 -0.95 -6.28
N ILE A 52 18.41 -0.72 -7.58
CA ILE A 52 19.64 -0.14 -8.14
C ILE A 52 19.85 1.28 -7.59
N ALA A 53 18.81 2.13 -7.65
CA ALA A 53 18.88 3.49 -7.11
C ALA A 53 19.24 3.47 -5.62
N GLY A 54 18.61 2.60 -4.84
CA GLY A 54 18.85 2.47 -3.40
C GLY A 54 20.27 1.98 -3.08
N LEU A 55 20.75 0.94 -3.77
CA LEU A 55 22.11 0.45 -3.58
C LEU A 55 23.17 1.53 -3.87
N VAL A 56 22.99 2.26 -4.97
CA VAL A 56 23.88 3.38 -5.29
C VAL A 56 23.77 4.48 -4.25
N SER A 57 22.54 4.86 -3.84
CA SER A 57 22.31 5.91 -2.85
C SER A 57 22.95 5.62 -1.49
N VAL A 58 22.92 4.35 -1.05
CA VAL A 58 23.41 3.95 0.27
C VAL A 58 24.93 3.71 0.26
N PHE A 59 25.45 3.07 -0.78
CA PHE A 59 26.83 2.57 -0.78
C PHE A 59 27.82 3.40 -1.60
N VAL A 60 27.35 4.28 -2.51
CA VAL A 60 28.25 5.14 -3.27
C VAL A 60 28.39 6.47 -2.55
N PRO A 61 29.60 6.86 -2.13
CA PRO A 61 29.87 8.18 -1.56
C PRO A 61 29.56 9.28 -2.58
N ASP A 62 29.15 10.44 -2.08
CA ASP A 62 29.02 11.71 -2.84
C ASP A 62 28.11 11.64 -4.09
N VAL A 63 27.23 10.64 -4.14
CA VAL A 63 26.23 10.53 -5.23
C VAL A 63 25.23 11.70 -5.17
N PHE A 64 24.87 12.14 -3.96
CA PHE A 64 24.04 13.33 -3.74
C PHE A 64 24.90 14.57 -3.70
N ARG A 65 24.41 15.60 -4.39
CA ARG A 65 25.06 16.94 -4.49
C ARG A 65 24.37 17.98 -3.62
N ASP A 66 23.48 17.52 -2.77
CA ASP A 66 22.67 18.31 -1.86
C ASP A 66 23.48 18.68 -0.62
N ASP A 67 22.93 19.59 0.19
CA ASP A 67 23.51 19.92 1.49
C ASP A 67 23.59 18.67 2.39
N PRO A 68 24.56 18.56 3.31
CA PRO A 68 24.84 17.32 4.03
C PRO A 68 23.60 16.70 4.71
N ALA A 69 22.79 17.52 5.37
CA ALA A 69 21.57 17.06 6.03
C ALA A 69 20.59 16.46 5.00
N TYR A 70 20.37 17.15 3.86
CA TYR A 70 19.43 16.70 2.84
C TYR A 70 19.92 15.46 2.09
N ALA A 71 21.22 15.37 1.83
CA ALA A 71 21.87 14.16 1.31
C ALA A 71 21.75 12.98 2.29
N GLY A 72 21.88 13.25 3.60
CA GLY A 72 21.63 12.29 4.67
C GLY A 72 20.19 11.80 4.66
N ASN A 73 19.21 12.71 4.62
CA ASN A 73 17.79 12.37 4.53
C ASN A 73 17.51 11.47 3.33
N ALA A 74 17.97 11.83 2.14
CA ALA A 74 17.80 11.00 0.94
C ALA A 74 18.38 9.59 1.13
N ARG A 75 19.57 9.48 1.73
CA ARG A 75 20.21 8.19 2.03
C ARG A 75 19.39 7.37 3.03
N GLY A 76 18.81 8.00 4.05
CA GLY A 76 17.89 7.38 5.01
C GLY A 76 16.64 6.83 4.33
N THR A 77 15.99 7.61 3.47
CA THR A 77 14.83 7.19 2.67
C THR A 77 15.16 5.96 1.81
N TYR A 78 16.27 5.98 1.06
CA TYR A 78 16.67 4.84 0.25
C TYR A 78 17.05 3.60 1.07
N THR A 79 17.51 3.78 2.31
CA THR A 79 17.71 2.67 3.27
C THR A 79 16.39 1.99 3.59
N VAL A 80 15.31 2.77 3.86
CA VAL A 80 13.97 2.20 4.09
C VAL A 80 13.39 1.56 2.82
N ILE A 81 13.60 2.16 1.65
CA ILE A 81 13.22 1.54 0.38
C ILE A 81 13.83 0.15 0.26
N LEU A 82 15.15 0.01 0.44
CA LEU A 82 15.86 -1.26 0.31
C LEU A 82 15.47 -2.30 1.36
N LEU A 83 15.38 -1.89 2.64
CA LEU A 83 15.26 -2.84 3.74
C LEU A 83 13.83 -3.12 4.17
N VAL A 84 12.89 -2.24 3.83
CA VAL A 84 11.49 -2.35 4.27
C VAL A 84 10.53 -2.40 3.08
N ALA A 85 10.51 -1.36 2.25
CA ALA A 85 9.47 -1.23 1.22
C ALA A 85 9.60 -2.29 0.11
N LEU A 86 10.79 -2.52 -0.44
CA LEU A 86 11.01 -3.52 -1.48
C LEU A 86 10.77 -4.96 -0.98
N PRO A 87 11.30 -5.39 0.18
CA PRO A 87 10.97 -6.70 0.73
C PRO A 87 9.47 -6.88 1.01
N ALA A 88 8.82 -5.87 1.58
CA ALA A 88 7.37 -5.89 1.82
C ALA A 88 6.58 -6.01 0.50
N MET A 89 6.98 -5.26 -0.54
CA MET A 89 6.34 -5.32 -1.86
C MET A 89 6.52 -6.70 -2.51
N VAL A 90 7.73 -7.28 -2.47
CA VAL A 90 8.01 -8.61 -3.04
C VAL A 90 7.19 -9.69 -2.33
N LEU A 91 7.13 -9.66 -0.99
CA LEU A 91 6.31 -10.57 -0.21
C LEU A 91 4.82 -10.39 -0.49
N ALA A 92 4.36 -9.14 -0.65
CA ALA A 92 2.98 -8.84 -0.99
C ALA A 92 2.61 -9.34 -2.40
N MET A 93 3.47 -9.12 -3.40
CA MET A 93 3.29 -9.67 -4.75
C MET A 93 3.18 -11.20 -4.72
N TRP A 94 4.10 -11.87 -4.02
CA TRP A 94 4.10 -13.31 -3.87
C TRP A 94 2.82 -13.85 -3.17
N ALA A 95 2.36 -13.19 -2.11
CA ALA A 95 1.15 -13.55 -1.40
C ALA A 95 -0.12 -13.25 -2.23
N SER A 96 -0.15 -12.13 -2.95
CA SER A 96 -1.25 -11.74 -3.84
C SER A 96 -1.49 -12.79 -4.95
N VAL A 97 -0.43 -13.26 -5.62
CA VAL A 97 -0.52 -14.33 -6.62
C VAL A 97 -1.07 -15.62 -6.02
N ARG A 98 -0.87 -15.87 -4.73
CA ARG A 98 -1.46 -16.99 -4.00
C ARG A 98 -2.91 -16.74 -3.56
N GLY A 99 -3.46 -15.57 -3.86
CA GLY A 99 -4.86 -15.23 -3.60
C GLY A 99 -5.11 -14.62 -2.23
N TRP A 100 -4.09 -14.11 -1.55
CA TRP A 100 -4.24 -13.38 -0.30
C TRP A 100 -4.71 -11.96 -0.57
N LEU A 101 -5.92 -11.64 -0.10
CA LEU A 101 -6.54 -10.34 -0.38
C LEU A 101 -5.84 -9.17 0.31
N ARG A 102 -5.42 -9.35 1.57
CA ARG A 102 -4.69 -8.31 2.31
C ARG A 102 -3.36 -7.95 1.65
N ALA A 103 -2.75 -8.88 0.92
CA ALA A 103 -1.51 -8.66 0.21
C ALA A 103 -1.65 -7.58 -0.89
N ASN A 104 -2.83 -7.46 -1.51
CA ASN A 104 -3.09 -6.41 -2.49
C ASN A 104 -3.01 -5.01 -1.88
N LEU A 105 -3.46 -4.84 -0.62
CA LEU A 105 -3.38 -3.56 0.09
C LEU A 105 -1.92 -3.17 0.37
N VAL A 106 -1.12 -4.13 0.82
CA VAL A 106 0.31 -3.92 1.09
C VAL A 106 1.05 -3.62 -0.21
N TRP A 107 0.79 -4.39 -1.28
CA TRP A 107 1.41 -4.15 -2.59
C TRP A 107 1.07 -2.76 -3.13
N LEU A 108 -0.21 -2.38 -3.08
CA LEU A 108 -0.67 -1.06 -3.52
C LEU A 108 -0.03 0.07 -2.71
N ALA A 109 0.07 -0.11 -1.38
CA ALA A 109 0.71 0.85 -0.49
C ALA A 109 2.20 1.01 -0.78
N CYS A 110 2.93 -0.09 -1.03
CA CYS A 110 4.34 -0.03 -1.39
C CYS A 110 4.56 0.70 -2.72
N ILE A 111 3.71 0.44 -3.74
CA ILE A 111 3.76 1.20 -5.00
C ILE A 111 3.50 2.69 -4.74
N GLY A 112 2.49 3.03 -3.92
CA GLY A 112 2.19 4.41 -3.54
C GLY A 112 3.37 5.09 -2.84
N TYR A 113 4.03 4.40 -1.92
CA TYR A 113 5.22 4.85 -1.23
C TYR A 113 6.41 5.09 -2.20
N LEU A 114 6.67 4.16 -3.11
CA LEU A 114 7.71 4.32 -4.13
C LEU A 114 7.39 5.47 -5.10
N LEU A 115 6.12 5.64 -5.47
CA LEU A 115 5.66 6.78 -6.28
C LEU A 115 5.92 8.11 -5.58
N TYR A 116 5.55 8.21 -4.30
CA TYR A 116 5.78 9.40 -3.47
C TYR A 116 7.27 9.76 -3.46
N ASN A 117 8.13 8.80 -3.15
CA ASN A 117 9.57 9.01 -3.11
C ASN A 117 10.22 9.25 -4.48
N ALA A 118 9.68 8.67 -5.56
CA ALA A 118 10.13 8.96 -6.92
C ALA A 118 9.83 10.40 -7.32
N ILE A 119 8.68 10.96 -6.88
CA ILE A 119 8.38 12.38 -7.09
C ILE A 119 9.37 13.25 -6.30
N LEU A 120 9.58 12.95 -5.01
CA LEU A 120 10.55 13.69 -4.18
C LEU A 120 11.95 13.66 -4.79
N SER A 121 12.44 12.48 -5.18
CA SER A 121 13.77 12.32 -5.77
C SER A 121 13.91 13.05 -7.10
N SER A 122 12.85 13.09 -7.92
CA SER A 122 12.87 13.75 -9.23
C SER A 122 12.85 15.29 -9.14
N PHE A 123 12.19 15.84 -8.11
CA PHE A 123 11.92 17.29 -8.05
C PHE A 123 12.62 18.03 -6.89
N SER A 124 13.07 17.31 -5.86
CA SER A 124 13.70 17.94 -4.68
C SER A 124 15.20 17.70 -4.58
N LEU A 125 15.72 16.60 -5.16
CA LEU A 125 17.15 16.35 -5.16
C LEU A 125 17.86 17.14 -6.27
N ARG A 126 19.05 17.66 -5.98
CA ARG A 126 19.92 18.26 -6.99
C ARG A 126 20.27 17.23 -8.06
N PHE A 127 20.35 17.68 -9.32
CA PHE A 127 20.68 16.82 -10.45
C PHE A 127 21.95 16.00 -10.20
N ASN A 128 21.84 14.69 -10.27
CA ASN A 128 22.92 13.74 -10.01
C ASN A 128 22.82 12.52 -10.95
N ALA A 129 23.75 11.57 -10.84
CA ALA A 129 23.84 10.41 -11.73
C ALA A 129 22.63 9.47 -11.67
N LEU A 130 21.82 9.52 -10.61
CA LEU A 130 20.62 8.67 -10.43
C LEU A 130 19.38 9.25 -11.10
N PHE A 131 19.43 10.48 -11.64
CA PHE A 131 18.27 11.15 -12.22
C PHE A 131 17.49 10.30 -13.24
N PRO A 132 18.13 9.55 -14.18
CA PRO A 132 17.40 8.66 -15.07
C PRO A 132 16.63 7.55 -14.36
N LEU A 133 17.15 7.03 -13.23
CA LEU A 133 16.47 6.03 -12.42
C LEU A 133 15.26 6.62 -11.68
N TYR A 134 15.35 7.88 -11.22
CA TYR A 134 14.19 8.57 -10.62
C TYR A 134 13.05 8.72 -11.61
N VAL A 135 13.36 9.13 -12.84
CA VAL A 135 12.36 9.24 -13.93
C VAL A 135 11.76 7.88 -14.29
N ALA A 136 12.59 6.83 -14.36
CA ALA A 136 12.14 5.48 -14.62
C ALA A 136 11.24 4.95 -13.47
N SER A 137 11.66 5.16 -12.21
CA SER A 137 10.87 4.80 -11.03
C SER A 137 9.50 5.50 -11.04
N LEU A 138 9.47 6.81 -11.26
CA LEU A 138 8.24 7.58 -11.37
C LEU A 138 7.28 7.01 -12.42
N SER A 139 7.78 6.76 -13.62
CA SER A 139 6.98 6.23 -14.73
C SER A 139 6.45 4.82 -14.42
N LEU A 140 7.31 3.93 -13.91
CA LEU A 140 6.96 2.57 -13.56
C LEU A 140 6.00 2.50 -12.36
N ALA A 141 6.16 3.39 -11.37
CA ALA A 141 5.27 3.46 -10.21
C ALA A 141 3.85 3.87 -10.64
N VAL A 142 3.70 4.89 -11.49
CA VAL A 142 2.40 5.29 -12.05
C VAL A 142 1.78 4.14 -12.86
N ALA A 143 2.54 3.51 -13.74
CA ALA A 143 2.05 2.42 -14.56
C ALA A 143 1.65 1.19 -13.71
N SER A 144 2.45 0.83 -12.69
CA SER A 144 2.17 -0.25 -11.75
C SER A 144 0.92 0.02 -10.92
N LEU A 145 0.76 1.26 -10.43
CA LEU A 145 -0.39 1.70 -9.66
C LEU A 145 -1.68 1.53 -10.46
N VAL A 146 -1.70 2.05 -11.68
CA VAL A 146 -2.86 1.95 -12.59
C VAL A 146 -3.17 0.49 -12.95
N ALA A 147 -2.13 -0.30 -13.27
CA ALA A 147 -2.31 -1.70 -13.62
C ALA A 147 -2.86 -2.51 -12.44
N LEU A 148 -2.36 -2.30 -11.22
CA LEU A 148 -2.81 -3.03 -10.03
C LEU A 148 -4.22 -2.61 -9.60
N LEU A 149 -4.54 -1.32 -9.61
CA LEU A 149 -5.88 -0.83 -9.27
C LEU A 149 -6.99 -1.44 -10.15
N ARG A 150 -6.70 -1.69 -11.43
CA ARG A 150 -7.64 -2.35 -12.36
C ARG A 150 -7.90 -3.83 -12.02
N CYS A 151 -7.06 -4.45 -11.21
CA CYS A 151 -7.18 -5.87 -10.83
C CYS A 151 -7.87 -6.08 -9.48
N ILE A 152 -8.05 -5.03 -8.67
CA ILE A 152 -8.58 -5.14 -7.31
C ILE A 152 -10.09 -4.87 -7.30
N ASP A 153 -10.87 -5.84 -6.84
CA ASP A 153 -12.30 -5.67 -6.55
C ASP A 153 -12.50 -5.16 -5.11
N ALA A 154 -12.72 -3.85 -4.99
CA ALA A 154 -13.00 -3.21 -3.69
C ALA A 154 -14.26 -3.78 -3.02
N GLY A 155 -15.28 -4.17 -3.81
CA GLY A 155 -16.50 -4.78 -3.30
C GLY A 155 -16.23 -6.15 -2.66
N MET A 156 -15.40 -6.97 -3.28
CA MET A 156 -14.98 -8.25 -2.71
C MET A 156 -14.19 -8.04 -1.41
N LEU A 157 -13.28 -7.07 -1.40
CA LEU A 157 -12.48 -6.75 -0.22
C LEU A 157 -13.37 -6.28 0.95
N ALA A 158 -14.35 -5.42 0.68
CA ALA A 158 -15.30 -4.94 1.70
C ALA A 158 -16.16 -6.07 2.29
N ARG A 159 -16.62 -7.00 1.47
CA ARG A 159 -17.37 -8.19 1.95
C ARG A 159 -16.53 -9.13 2.81
N ARG A 160 -15.21 -9.02 2.76
CA ARG A 160 -14.26 -9.83 3.53
C ARG A 160 -13.72 -9.12 4.77
N LEU A 161 -14.12 -7.88 5.01
CA LEU A 161 -13.75 -7.18 6.24
C LEU A 161 -14.56 -7.74 7.42
N SER A 162 -13.85 -8.16 8.47
CA SER A 162 -14.46 -8.69 9.69
C SER A 162 -15.25 -7.61 10.43
N PRO A 163 -16.44 -7.92 10.96
CA PRO A 163 -17.20 -6.99 11.81
C PRO A 163 -16.47 -6.60 13.12
N ARG A 164 -15.40 -7.34 13.49
CA ARG A 164 -14.60 -7.04 14.68
C ARG A 164 -13.62 -5.87 14.47
N VAL A 165 -13.38 -5.46 13.24
CA VAL A 165 -12.52 -4.29 12.96
C VAL A 165 -13.24 -3.04 13.43
N PRO A 166 -12.61 -2.20 14.27
CA PRO A 166 -13.20 -0.94 14.74
C PRO A 166 -13.14 0.12 13.62
N VAL A 167 -13.95 -0.04 12.59
CA VAL A 167 -13.89 0.77 11.36
C VAL A 167 -14.01 2.27 11.62
N HIS A 168 -14.82 2.67 12.62
CA HIS A 168 -14.97 4.10 12.97
C HIS A 168 -13.70 4.66 13.65
N ALA A 169 -13.04 3.87 14.50
CA ALA A 169 -11.78 4.29 15.10
C ALA A 169 -10.66 4.42 14.07
N VAL A 170 -10.57 3.46 13.13
CA VAL A 170 -9.64 3.51 11.99
C VAL A 170 -9.93 4.72 11.11
N ALA A 171 -11.20 4.97 10.78
CA ALA A 171 -11.61 6.11 9.98
C ALA A 171 -11.28 7.44 10.67
N ALA A 172 -11.57 7.55 11.98
CA ALA A 172 -11.22 8.73 12.79
C ALA A 172 -9.71 8.97 12.82
N TYR A 173 -8.90 7.90 13.00
CA TYR A 173 -7.43 7.98 12.94
C TYR A 173 -6.97 8.58 11.62
N LEU A 174 -7.44 8.06 10.46
CA LEU A 174 -7.06 8.58 9.15
C LEU A 174 -7.47 10.06 8.98
N MET A 175 -8.67 10.43 9.41
CA MET A 175 -9.13 11.82 9.34
C MET A 175 -8.32 12.75 10.22
N VAL A 176 -7.96 12.32 11.45
CA VAL A 176 -7.12 13.10 12.37
C VAL A 176 -5.72 13.30 11.79
N ILE A 177 -5.11 12.25 11.23
CA ILE A 177 -3.81 12.36 10.54
C ILE A 177 -3.90 13.34 9.37
N ALA A 178 -4.88 13.17 8.50
CA ALA A 178 -5.03 14.03 7.32
C ALA A 178 -5.21 15.52 7.68
N VAL A 179 -6.09 15.81 8.63
CA VAL A 179 -6.34 17.19 9.07
C VAL A 179 -5.17 17.74 9.86
N GLY A 180 -4.57 16.93 10.75
CA GLY A 180 -3.44 17.34 11.58
C GLY A 180 -2.23 17.75 10.73
N PHE A 181 -1.83 16.93 9.74
CA PHE A 181 -0.73 17.29 8.84
C PHE A 181 -1.08 18.43 7.90
N ALA A 182 -2.33 18.52 7.42
CA ALA A 182 -2.75 19.68 6.63
C ALA A 182 -2.62 20.99 7.42
N LEU A 183 -3.03 21.00 8.68
CA LEU A 183 -2.87 22.15 9.56
C LEU A 183 -1.39 22.44 9.86
N LEU A 184 -0.56 21.40 10.02
CA LEU A 184 0.89 21.55 10.24
C LEU A 184 1.55 22.27 9.04
N TRP A 185 1.28 21.81 7.81
CA TRP A 185 1.82 22.44 6.59
C TRP A 185 1.28 23.85 6.38
N LEU A 186 -0.01 24.06 6.59
CA LEU A 186 -0.61 25.39 6.47
C LEU A 186 -0.09 26.37 7.55
N ALA A 187 0.30 25.90 8.72
CA ALA A 187 0.89 26.72 9.77
C ALA A 187 2.29 27.25 9.40
N ASP A 188 3.02 26.59 8.49
CA ASP A 188 4.28 27.10 7.93
C ASP A 188 4.03 28.02 6.73
N ILE A 189 3.13 27.61 5.82
CA ILE A 189 2.88 28.29 4.55
C ILE A 189 2.13 29.61 4.75
N VAL A 190 1.02 29.63 5.50
CA VAL A 190 0.11 30.79 5.55
C VAL A 190 0.76 32.04 6.16
N PRO A 191 1.48 31.96 7.31
CA PRO A 191 2.19 33.13 7.84
C PRO A 191 3.24 33.69 6.87
N ALA A 192 3.96 32.81 6.15
CA ALA A 192 4.96 33.22 5.17
C ALA A 192 4.31 33.99 4.00
N LEU A 193 3.17 33.48 3.49
CA LEU A 193 2.41 34.15 2.44
C LEU A 193 1.90 35.53 2.87
N LEU A 194 1.35 35.63 4.08
CA LEU A 194 0.82 36.89 4.63
C LEU A 194 1.92 37.93 4.88
N ALA A 195 3.11 37.44 5.28
CA ALA A 195 4.29 38.33 5.50
C ALA A 195 5.11 38.61 4.24
N GLY A 196 4.79 38.02 3.08
CA GLY A 196 5.60 38.14 1.86
C GLY A 196 7.00 37.54 2.03
N THR A 197 7.17 36.51 2.85
CA THR A 197 8.46 35.88 3.16
C THR A 197 8.49 34.40 2.71
N VAL A 198 9.67 33.77 2.83
CA VAL A 198 9.83 32.33 2.55
C VAL A 198 9.42 31.51 3.78
N PRO A 199 8.66 30.40 3.63
CA PRO A 199 8.33 29.46 4.70
C PRO A 199 9.56 28.98 5.48
N ALA A 200 9.39 28.63 6.76
CA ALA A 200 10.50 28.19 7.59
C ALA A 200 11.14 26.90 7.06
N SER A 201 10.35 26.00 6.49
CA SER A 201 10.78 24.75 5.86
C SER A 201 11.75 24.94 4.69
N LEU A 202 11.77 26.12 4.06
CA LEU A 202 12.65 26.43 2.93
C LEU A 202 13.86 27.28 3.31
N ARG A 203 13.90 27.83 4.52
CA ARG A 203 15.01 28.72 4.93
C ARG A 203 16.31 27.95 5.05
N GLY A 204 17.37 28.48 4.44
CA GLY A 204 18.69 27.84 4.43
C GLY A 204 18.81 26.62 3.53
N THR A 205 17.77 26.30 2.75
CA THR A 205 17.80 25.25 1.73
C THR A 205 18.01 25.84 0.33
N THR A 206 18.32 24.97 -0.63
CA THR A 206 18.41 25.34 -2.06
C THR A 206 17.14 24.97 -2.82
N LEU A 207 16.11 24.51 -2.11
CA LEU A 207 14.83 24.14 -2.70
C LEU A 207 14.06 25.40 -3.14
N THR A 208 13.42 25.32 -4.30
CA THR A 208 12.52 26.38 -4.79
C THR A 208 11.14 26.31 -4.16
N THR A 209 10.68 25.09 -3.84
CA THR A 209 9.44 24.79 -3.13
C THR A 209 9.64 23.52 -2.29
N ASN A 210 8.79 23.32 -1.28
CA ASN A 210 8.79 22.09 -0.52
C ASN A 210 7.88 21.05 -1.21
N ALA A 211 8.48 20.10 -1.93
CA ALA A 211 7.73 19.07 -2.66
C ALA A 211 6.92 18.15 -1.74
N VAL A 212 7.34 17.94 -0.47
CA VAL A 212 6.56 17.20 0.53
C VAL A 212 5.22 17.89 0.77
N GLU A 213 5.24 19.20 1.07
CA GLU A 213 4.01 19.98 1.30
C GLU A 213 3.10 19.95 0.07
N VAL A 214 3.68 20.06 -1.14
CA VAL A 214 2.93 20.02 -2.40
C VAL A 214 2.22 18.67 -2.59
N ILE A 215 2.94 17.56 -2.44
CA ILE A 215 2.36 16.21 -2.65
C ILE A 215 1.34 15.92 -1.57
N ASP A 216 1.64 16.26 -0.34
CA ASP A 216 0.76 16.02 0.80
C ASP A 216 -0.55 16.80 0.67
N LEU A 217 -0.49 18.11 0.48
CA LEU A 217 -1.68 18.93 0.38
C LEU A 217 -2.49 18.66 -0.90
N ALA A 218 -1.83 18.30 -2.01
CA ALA A 218 -2.51 18.05 -3.28
C ALA A 218 -3.11 16.64 -3.38
N PHE A 219 -2.46 15.62 -2.83
CA PHE A 219 -2.82 14.21 -3.07
C PHE A 219 -2.91 13.37 -1.81
N THR A 220 -1.85 13.29 -1.00
CA THR A 220 -1.74 12.32 0.12
C THR A 220 -2.79 12.57 1.19
N LEU A 221 -2.90 13.81 1.68
CA LEU A 221 -3.83 14.17 2.75
C LEU A 221 -5.29 14.17 2.27
N PRO A 222 -5.64 14.73 1.09
CA PRO A 222 -6.99 14.58 0.52
C PRO A 222 -7.40 13.12 0.32
N LEU A 223 -6.50 12.27 -0.18
CA LEU A 223 -6.76 10.84 -0.35
C LEU A 223 -6.95 10.13 0.99
N THR A 224 -6.12 10.46 1.99
CA THR A 224 -6.23 9.93 3.36
C THR A 224 -7.55 10.35 4.01
N LEU A 225 -7.95 11.61 3.85
CA LEU A 225 -9.24 12.11 4.34
C LEU A 225 -10.41 11.41 3.66
N ALA A 226 -10.34 11.26 2.32
CA ALA A 226 -11.36 10.54 1.56
C ALA A 226 -11.45 9.07 1.98
N ALA A 227 -10.32 8.40 2.23
CA ALA A 227 -10.26 7.04 2.73
C ALA A 227 -10.99 6.91 4.08
N GLY A 228 -10.71 7.81 5.03
CA GLY A 228 -11.39 7.89 6.32
C GLY A 228 -12.89 8.13 6.16
N LEU A 229 -13.30 9.15 5.40
CA LEU A 229 -14.72 9.49 5.19
C LEU A 229 -15.50 8.38 4.50
N TRP A 230 -14.91 7.71 3.50
CA TRP A 230 -15.57 6.61 2.79
C TRP A 230 -15.63 5.34 3.63
N LEU A 231 -14.60 5.06 4.43
CA LEU A 231 -14.65 3.98 5.40
C LEU A 231 -15.72 4.21 6.45
N TRP A 232 -15.81 5.43 7.00
CA TRP A 232 -16.85 5.83 7.96
C TRP A 232 -18.26 5.62 7.42
N ARG A 233 -18.45 5.93 6.13
CA ARG A 233 -19.73 5.75 5.41
C ARG A 233 -19.97 4.32 4.91
N GLY A 234 -19.14 3.36 5.24
CA GLY A 234 -19.28 1.95 4.83
C GLY A 234 -19.13 1.70 3.33
N ARG A 235 -18.48 2.60 2.58
CA ARG A 235 -18.26 2.43 1.14
C ARG A 235 -17.17 1.41 0.89
N ALA A 236 -17.35 0.54 -0.10
CA ALA A 236 -16.37 -0.49 -0.46
C ALA A 236 -14.99 0.10 -0.82
N MET A 237 -14.97 1.21 -1.56
CA MET A 237 -13.72 1.92 -1.88
C MET A 237 -13.03 2.46 -0.62
N GLY A 238 -13.79 2.79 0.43
CA GLY A 238 -13.24 3.18 1.73
C GLY A 238 -12.40 2.07 2.37
N VAL A 239 -12.79 0.81 2.22
CA VAL A 239 -12.02 -0.34 2.74
C VAL A 239 -10.70 -0.49 1.98
N LEU A 240 -10.73 -0.38 0.65
CA LEU A 240 -9.52 -0.44 -0.18
C LEU A 240 -8.55 0.70 0.18
N LEU A 241 -9.03 1.94 0.13
CA LEU A 241 -8.18 3.10 0.36
C LEU A 241 -7.68 3.17 1.81
N ALA A 242 -8.54 2.89 2.81
CA ALA A 242 -8.12 2.91 4.21
C ALA A 242 -7.01 1.88 4.48
N GLY A 243 -7.18 0.64 4.03
CA GLY A 243 -6.14 -0.37 4.20
C GLY A 243 -4.83 -0.01 3.51
N THR A 244 -4.90 0.57 2.31
CA THR A 244 -3.73 1.06 1.57
C THR A 244 -3.06 2.24 2.29
N MET A 245 -3.84 3.25 2.70
CA MET A 245 -3.29 4.45 3.37
C MET A 245 -2.72 4.14 4.75
N LEU A 246 -3.30 3.21 5.51
CA LEU A 246 -2.73 2.76 6.79
C LEU A 246 -1.31 2.20 6.62
N VAL A 247 -1.10 1.33 5.63
CA VAL A 247 0.22 0.76 5.34
C VAL A 247 1.16 1.84 4.82
N PHE A 248 0.71 2.68 3.88
CA PHE A 248 1.48 3.79 3.33
C PHE A 248 1.95 4.75 4.43
N LEU A 249 1.05 5.25 5.27
CA LEU A 249 1.39 6.19 6.35
C LEU A 249 2.33 5.57 7.39
N THR A 250 2.22 4.26 7.64
CA THR A 250 3.14 3.56 8.54
C THR A 250 4.54 3.47 7.92
N LEU A 251 4.64 3.14 6.63
CA LEU A 251 5.92 3.14 5.90
C LEU A 251 6.53 4.53 5.86
N GLU A 252 5.71 5.55 5.58
CA GLU A 252 6.16 6.94 5.51
C GLU A 252 6.68 7.43 6.85
N ALA A 253 5.98 7.12 7.96
CA ALA A 253 6.45 7.48 9.29
C ALA A 253 7.79 6.80 9.65
N ILE A 254 7.99 5.53 9.25
CA ILE A 254 9.28 4.84 9.40
C ILE A 254 10.36 5.53 8.54
N SER A 255 10.00 5.90 7.31
CA SER A 255 10.90 6.58 6.38
C SER A 255 11.37 7.92 6.92
N VAL A 256 10.42 8.77 7.34
CA VAL A 256 10.76 10.10 7.87
C VAL A 256 11.56 9.99 9.18
N ALA A 257 11.26 9.04 10.06
CA ALA A 257 12.09 8.81 11.25
C ALA A 257 13.53 8.45 10.86
N THR A 258 13.70 7.60 9.85
CA THR A 258 15.01 7.13 9.39
C THR A 258 15.75 8.23 8.64
N ASP A 259 15.08 8.96 7.76
CA ASP A 259 15.71 10.02 6.98
C ASP A 259 16.18 11.18 7.90
N GLN A 260 15.36 11.62 8.85
CA GLN A 260 15.75 12.66 9.82
C GLN A 260 16.92 12.20 10.70
N TYR A 261 17.00 10.91 11.05
CA TYR A 261 18.14 10.36 11.77
C TYR A 261 19.42 10.39 10.92
N PHE A 262 19.34 9.99 9.66
CA PHE A 262 20.47 10.04 8.73
C PHE A 262 20.89 11.48 8.41
N GLY A 263 19.92 12.40 8.33
CA GLY A 263 20.18 13.85 8.19
C GLY A 263 20.98 14.39 9.38
N HIS A 264 20.58 14.03 10.61
CA HIS A 264 21.30 14.39 11.83
C HIS A 264 22.72 13.77 11.86
N LEU A 265 22.89 12.52 11.41
CA LEU A 265 24.22 11.91 11.34
C LEU A 265 25.14 12.64 10.34
N ALA A 266 24.58 13.15 9.25
CA ALA A 266 25.34 13.90 8.24
C ALA A 266 25.60 15.36 8.65
N ASP A 267 24.68 15.96 9.41
CA ASP A 267 24.79 17.29 9.98
C ASP A 267 24.23 17.31 11.42
N PRO A 268 25.10 17.19 12.45
CA PRO A 268 24.68 17.15 13.86
C PRO A 268 24.00 18.44 14.37
N SER A 269 23.98 19.52 13.58
CA SER A 269 23.20 20.74 13.93
C SER A 269 21.70 20.55 13.77
N GLN A 270 21.26 19.52 13.03
CA GLN A 270 19.84 19.20 12.83
C GLN A 270 19.22 18.63 14.10
N PRO A 271 18.00 19.05 14.49
CA PRO A 271 17.35 18.56 15.70
C PRO A 271 16.85 17.12 15.54
N THR A 272 16.96 16.32 16.61
CA THR A 272 16.44 14.95 16.63
C THR A 272 14.97 14.85 17.09
N SER A 273 14.31 15.96 17.36
CA SER A 273 12.90 15.96 17.83
C SER A 273 11.95 15.34 16.82
N ALA A 274 12.18 15.55 15.51
CA ALA A 274 11.41 14.95 14.44
C ALA A 274 11.56 13.41 14.43
N VAL A 275 12.75 12.89 14.70
CA VAL A 275 12.99 11.43 14.77
C VAL A 275 12.07 10.80 15.83
N ALA A 276 12.08 11.35 17.06
CA ALA A 276 11.24 10.82 18.15
C ALA A 276 9.73 10.91 17.82
N PHE A 277 9.30 12.03 17.24
CA PHE A 277 7.91 12.21 16.82
C PHE A 277 7.47 11.15 15.80
N PHE A 278 8.24 10.93 14.73
CA PHE A 278 7.89 9.96 13.68
C PHE A 278 8.05 8.51 14.13
N VAL A 279 8.96 8.18 15.06
CA VAL A 279 9.01 6.86 15.69
C VAL A 279 7.71 6.57 16.45
N VAL A 280 7.24 7.53 17.26
CA VAL A 280 5.96 7.39 17.97
C VAL A 280 4.80 7.27 16.98
N LEU A 281 4.79 8.10 15.95
CA LEU A 281 3.76 8.05 14.91
C LEU A 281 3.73 6.71 14.17
N ALA A 282 4.89 6.15 13.83
CA ALA A 282 5.01 4.82 13.23
C ALA A 282 4.46 3.72 14.16
N ALA A 283 4.81 3.75 15.44
CA ALA A 283 4.33 2.79 16.42
C ALA A 283 2.81 2.89 16.62
N VAL A 284 2.27 4.10 16.75
CA VAL A 284 0.83 4.34 16.88
C VAL A 284 0.10 3.93 15.60
N GLY A 285 0.63 4.26 14.42
CA GLY A 285 0.06 3.90 13.12
C GLY A 285 0.09 2.41 12.82
N ALA A 286 1.10 1.69 13.33
CA ALA A 286 1.19 0.23 13.16
C ALA A 286 0.03 -0.51 13.83
N LEU A 287 -0.53 0.00 14.92
CA LEU A 287 -1.64 -0.65 15.64
C LEU A 287 -2.91 -0.77 14.77
N PRO A 288 -3.50 0.33 14.25
CA PRO A 288 -4.65 0.24 13.36
C PRO A 288 -4.32 -0.46 12.05
N THR A 289 -3.10 -0.34 11.52
CA THR A 289 -2.65 -1.04 10.31
C THR A 289 -2.71 -2.55 10.49
N VAL A 290 -2.10 -3.08 11.55
CA VAL A 290 -2.11 -4.53 11.84
C VAL A 290 -3.51 -5.01 12.16
N ALA A 291 -4.30 -4.27 12.95
CA ALA A 291 -5.66 -4.62 13.29
C ALA A 291 -6.55 -4.70 12.02
N PHE A 292 -6.41 -3.73 11.11
CA PHE A 292 -7.16 -3.68 9.86
C PHE A 292 -6.78 -4.84 8.92
N LEU A 293 -5.49 -5.06 8.69
CA LEU A 293 -5.00 -6.13 7.82
C LEU A 293 -5.38 -7.52 8.36
N ARG A 294 -5.30 -7.75 9.67
CA ARG A 294 -5.76 -8.99 10.31
C ARG A 294 -7.27 -9.17 10.21
N GLY A 295 -8.02 -8.09 10.10
CA GLY A 295 -9.46 -8.09 9.91
C GLY A 295 -9.92 -8.50 8.51
N ILE A 296 -9.04 -8.58 7.51
CA ILE A 296 -9.37 -9.09 6.19
C ILE A 296 -9.41 -10.63 6.24
N ILE A 297 -10.61 -11.19 6.07
CA ILE A 297 -10.84 -12.64 6.06
C ILE A 297 -10.40 -13.20 4.71
N GLU A 298 -9.34 -13.97 4.71
CA GLU A 298 -8.82 -14.58 3.49
C GLU A 298 -9.75 -15.71 3.00
N PRO A 299 -9.84 -15.95 1.69
CA PRO A 299 -10.53 -17.11 1.15
C PRO A 299 -9.92 -18.39 1.70
N LEU A 300 -10.75 -19.35 2.17
CA LEU A 300 -10.27 -20.66 2.59
C LEU A 300 -9.49 -21.29 1.44
N HIS A 301 -8.20 -21.47 1.63
CA HIS A 301 -7.41 -22.36 0.80
C HIS A 301 -7.83 -23.77 1.21
N GLY A 302 -8.58 -24.49 0.37
CA GLY A 302 -8.91 -25.88 0.63
C GLY A 302 -7.63 -26.67 0.93
N PRO A 303 -7.66 -27.65 1.85
CA PRO A 303 -6.48 -28.42 2.18
C PRO A 303 -5.90 -28.99 0.89
N THR A 304 -4.63 -28.72 0.63
CA THR A 304 -3.85 -29.50 -0.33
C THR A 304 -3.97 -30.93 0.12
N ALA A 305 -4.70 -31.75 -0.63
CA ALA A 305 -4.70 -33.18 -0.40
C ALA A 305 -3.23 -33.63 -0.37
N ARG A 306 -2.77 -33.98 0.82
CA ARG A 306 -1.52 -34.73 0.97
C ARG A 306 -1.70 -35.93 0.07
N ARG A 307 -0.89 -36.05 -0.95
CA ARG A 307 -0.76 -37.28 -1.70
C ARG A 307 -0.21 -38.30 -0.72
N ALA A 308 -1.05 -39.28 -0.38
CA ALA A 308 -0.60 -40.55 0.14
C ALA A 308 0.05 -41.35 -0.99
#